data_20f503b319068ae0eae4f266798fc488
#
_entry.id   20f503b319068ae0eae4f266798fc488
#
_cell.length_a   1.000
_cell.length_b   1.000
_cell.length_c   1.000
_cell.angle_alpha   90.00
_cell.angle_beta   90.00
_cell.angle_gamma   90.00
#
_symmetry.space_group_name_H-M   'P 1'
#
loop_
_entity.id
_entity.type
_entity.pdbx_description
1 polymer ?
#
loop_
_entity_poly.entity_id
_entity_poly.type
_entity_poly.pdbx_seq_one_letter_code
_entity_poly.pdbx_strand_id
1 'polypeptide(L)'
;MKNAISIDLEDWFCVHNLSGVIKLRDWDNCELRVRESTERLLALFEKHKTRATFFVLGWVAERLPELIQRVEAQGHEIAVHGYNHLLLTEITPQEFEEDLAKALQAIENCGIKSRPIGFRAPSFTVVEKTKPWALPILEKYNFKYDSSVFPIGFHPDYGVPNAPLVPYKITDGLYEFPMSCVEMFGRRFPFGGGGYFRLFPYAYTKFCLKKVNQGGRPTVFYLHPWELDPGQPRIKDLSLSQKIRHYRNLDQTEKRFAKLLNDFEFTTIREVLGL
;
A
#
# COMPACT_ATOMS: atom_id res chain seq x y z
N MET A 1 20.20 -7.17 4.76
CA MET A 1 19.64 -6.33 3.68
C MET A 1 18.37 -5.71 4.20
N LYS A 2 18.24 -4.39 4.15
CA LYS A 2 17.01 -3.70 4.54
C LYS A 2 15.98 -3.81 3.41
N ASN A 3 14.77 -4.20 3.77
CA ASN A 3 13.60 -4.25 2.89
C ASN A 3 12.70 -3.04 3.19
N ALA A 4 11.83 -2.69 2.26
CA ALA A 4 10.80 -1.68 2.50
C ALA A 4 9.55 -2.34 3.10
N ILE A 5 8.91 -1.62 4.05
CA ILE A 5 7.59 -1.97 4.52
C ILE A 5 6.67 -0.76 4.37
N SER A 6 5.47 -1.00 3.88
CA SER A 6 4.49 0.05 3.65
C SER A 6 3.11 -0.32 4.16
N ILE A 7 2.36 0.70 4.50
CA ILE A 7 0.97 0.61 4.95
C ILE A 7 0.14 1.49 4.02
N ASP A 8 -0.85 0.90 3.36
CA ASP A 8 -1.85 1.65 2.62
C ASP A 8 -2.91 2.06 3.65
N LEU A 9 -2.84 3.33 4.08
CA LEU A 9 -3.62 3.87 5.19
C LEU A 9 -5.04 4.20 4.74
N GLU A 10 -5.86 3.18 4.75
CA GLU A 10 -7.28 3.22 4.39
C GLU A 10 -8.12 2.41 5.38
N ASP A 11 -9.43 2.68 5.44
CA ASP A 11 -10.35 1.92 6.27
C ASP A 11 -10.91 0.69 5.54
N TRP A 12 -11.52 -0.24 6.27
CA TRP A 12 -12.05 -1.52 5.78
C TRP A 12 -13.04 -1.36 4.62
N PHE A 13 -13.75 -0.24 4.54
CA PHE A 13 -14.75 0.03 3.50
C PHE A 13 -14.19 0.73 2.25
N CYS A 14 -12.95 1.27 2.32
CA CYS A 14 -12.34 1.98 1.19
C CYS A 14 -11.85 1.03 0.08
N VAL A 15 -11.70 -0.24 0.39
CA VAL A 15 -11.06 -1.23 -0.48
C VAL A 15 -11.88 -1.55 -1.74
N HIS A 16 -11.22 -1.65 -2.88
CA HIS A 16 -11.86 -2.00 -4.15
C HIS A 16 -12.71 -3.28 -4.08
N ASN A 17 -12.28 -4.29 -3.28
CA ASN A 17 -13.02 -5.54 -3.09
C ASN A 17 -14.47 -5.34 -2.59
N LEU A 18 -14.77 -4.23 -1.93
CA LEU A 18 -16.07 -3.88 -1.40
C LEU A 18 -16.81 -2.81 -2.24
N SER A 19 -16.18 -2.22 -3.25
CA SER A 19 -16.73 -1.11 -4.07
C SER A 19 -18.05 -1.46 -4.77
N GLY A 20 -18.33 -2.75 -4.99
CA GLY A 20 -19.59 -3.23 -5.54
C GLY A 20 -20.79 -3.00 -4.60
N VAL A 21 -20.57 -3.02 -3.30
CA VAL A 21 -21.62 -2.95 -2.25
C VAL A 21 -21.53 -1.70 -1.38
N ILE A 22 -20.36 -1.11 -1.22
CA ILE A 22 -20.15 0.15 -0.49
C ILE A 22 -19.60 1.16 -1.48
N LYS A 23 -20.39 2.20 -1.76
CA LYS A 23 -20.00 3.26 -2.69
C LYS A 23 -19.33 4.41 -1.94
N LEU A 24 -18.56 5.23 -2.64
CA LEU A 24 -17.90 6.41 -2.07
C LEU A 24 -18.84 7.30 -1.27
N ARG A 25 -20.07 7.52 -1.79
CA ARG A 25 -21.11 8.31 -1.11
C ARG A 25 -21.59 7.72 0.23
N ASP A 26 -21.30 6.45 0.49
CA ASP A 26 -21.75 5.73 1.69
C ASP A 26 -20.66 5.74 2.79
N TRP A 27 -19.44 6.19 2.46
CA TRP A 27 -18.29 6.13 3.37
C TRP A 27 -18.48 6.92 4.66
N ASP A 28 -19.14 8.08 4.58
CA ASP A 28 -19.42 8.92 5.77
C ASP A 28 -20.39 8.26 6.76
N ASN A 29 -21.11 7.21 6.33
CA ASN A 29 -21.99 6.42 7.16
C ASN A 29 -21.36 5.13 7.70
N CYS A 30 -20.11 4.83 7.28
CA CYS A 30 -19.40 3.65 7.74
C CYS A 30 -18.71 3.91 9.08
N GLU A 31 -18.62 2.88 9.91
CA GLU A 31 -17.87 2.94 11.16
C GLU A 31 -16.38 3.09 10.88
N LEU A 32 -15.79 4.19 11.33
CA LEU A 32 -14.35 4.44 11.23
C LEU A 32 -13.58 3.56 12.20
N ARG A 33 -12.73 2.69 11.67
CA ARG A 33 -11.90 1.74 12.44
C ARG A 33 -10.41 1.85 12.13
N VAL A 34 -10.05 2.66 11.13
CA VAL A 34 -8.66 2.85 10.70
C VAL A 34 -7.77 3.38 11.82
N ARG A 35 -8.29 4.23 12.71
CA ARG A 35 -7.54 4.77 13.86
C ARG A 35 -7.00 3.65 14.76
N GLU A 36 -7.91 2.82 15.30
CA GLU A 36 -7.54 1.75 16.23
C GLU A 36 -6.59 0.73 15.60
N SER A 37 -6.85 0.39 14.36
CA SER A 37 -6.04 -0.56 13.60
C SER A 37 -4.65 0.01 13.30
N THR A 38 -4.54 1.30 13.03
CA THR A 38 -3.26 1.99 12.83
C THR A 38 -2.47 2.08 14.14
N GLU A 39 -3.12 2.36 15.27
CA GLU A 39 -2.46 2.37 16.58
C GLU A 39 -1.81 1.01 16.91
N ARG A 40 -2.47 -0.09 16.56
CA ARG A 40 -1.88 -1.44 16.70
C ARG A 40 -0.62 -1.62 15.83
N LEU A 41 -0.64 -1.11 14.59
CA LEU A 41 0.53 -1.12 13.70
C LEU A 41 1.67 -0.29 14.28
N LEU A 42 1.37 0.93 14.76
CA LEU A 42 2.35 1.82 15.36
C LEU A 42 3.01 1.18 16.59
N ALA A 43 2.23 0.54 17.46
CA ALA A 43 2.76 -0.18 18.62
C ALA A 43 3.68 -1.35 18.20
N LEU A 44 3.35 -2.07 17.13
CA LEU A 44 4.23 -3.12 16.59
C LEU A 44 5.52 -2.54 16.02
N PHE A 45 5.46 -1.45 15.26
CA PHE A 45 6.63 -0.79 14.70
C PHE A 45 7.56 -0.24 15.79
N GLU A 46 7.01 0.40 16.81
CA GLU A 46 7.77 0.87 17.98
C GLU A 46 8.48 -0.29 18.69
N LYS A 47 7.75 -1.36 19.01
CA LYS A 47 8.28 -2.57 19.64
C LYS A 47 9.45 -3.18 18.87
N HIS A 48 9.36 -3.20 17.55
CA HIS A 48 10.36 -3.80 16.65
C HIS A 48 11.38 -2.77 16.12
N LYS A 49 11.31 -1.49 16.57
CA LYS A 49 12.19 -0.39 16.13
C LYS A 49 12.24 -0.27 14.61
N THR A 50 11.09 -0.45 13.95
CA THR A 50 10.93 -0.44 12.51
C THR A 50 10.23 0.84 12.07
N ARG A 51 10.71 1.46 11.00
CA ARG A 51 10.00 2.54 10.32
C ARG A 51 9.34 2.01 9.05
N ALA A 52 8.21 2.59 8.68
CA ALA A 52 7.40 2.19 7.53
C ALA A 52 7.02 3.41 6.70
N THR A 53 6.68 3.20 5.43
CA THR A 53 6.03 4.20 4.58
C THR A 53 4.53 4.02 4.67
N PHE A 54 3.81 5.10 5.02
CA PHE A 54 2.35 5.12 5.03
C PHE A 54 1.85 5.85 3.78
N PHE A 55 1.24 5.13 2.87
CA PHE A 55 0.52 5.68 1.73
C PHE A 55 -0.87 6.09 2.21
N VAL A 56 -1.04 7.38 2.42
CA VAL A 56 -2.21 7.96 3.09
C VAL A 56 -3.29 8.29 2.07
N LEU A 57 -4.49 7.77 2.31
CA LEU A 57 -5.68 8.18 1.57
C LEU A 57 -6.11 9.57 2.05
N GLY A 58 -6.25 10.53 1.14
CA GLY A 58 -6.60 11.91 1.49
C GLY A 58 -7.92 12.04 2.24
N TRP A 59 -8.88 11.17 1.95
CA TRP A 59 -10.16 11.07 2.67
C TRP A 59 -9.96 10.76 4.17
N VAL A 60 -9.00 9.90 4.50
CA VAL A 60 -8.63 9.57 5.89
C VAL A 60 -7.88 10.74 6.53
N ALA A 61 -6.95 11.35 5.80
CA ALA A 61 -6.18 12.51 6.29
C ALA A 61 -7.09 13.68 6.69
N GLU A 62 -8.10 13.98 5.88
CA GLU A 62 -9.06 15.06 6.16
C GLU A 62 -9.88 14.82 7.44
N ARG A 63 -10.19 13.57 7.77
CA ARG A 63 -11.01 13.20 8.93
C ARG A 63 -10.21 12.91 10.19
N LEU A 64 -8.97 12.51 10.05
CA LEU A 64 -8.11 12.08 11.16
C LEU A 64 -6.71 12.73 11.07
N PRO A 65 -6.62 14.08 11.00
CA PRO A 65 -5.35 14.76 10.82
C PRO A 65 -4.34 14.45 11.96
N GLU A 66 -4.82 14.28 13.18
CA GLU A 66 -3.97 13.92 14.32
C GLU A 66 -3.38 12.50 14.22
N LEU A 67 -4.04 11.58 13.49
CA LEU A 67 -3.48 10.26 13.21
C LEU A 67 -2.27 10.38 12.27
N ILE A 68 -2.37 11.23 11.25
CA ILE A 68 -1.27 11.46 10.30
C ILE A 68 -0.08 12.13 11.00
N GLN A 69 -0.35 13.15 11.84
CA GLN A 69 0.68 13.76 12.68
C GLN A 69 1.39 12.74 13.58
N ARG A 70 0.63 11.83 14.18
CA ARG A 70 1.16 10.78 15.05
C ARG A 70 2.04 9.79 14.29
N VAL A 71 1.63 9.37 13.09
CA VAL A 71 2.42 8.50 12.20
C VAL A 71 3.77 9.17 11.89
N GLU A 72 3.76 10.44 11.48
CA GLU A 72 5.00 11.19 11.21
C GLU A 72 5.86 11.37 12.45
N ALA A 73 5.24 11.72 13.60
CA ALA A 73 5.95 11.96 14.87
C ALA A 73 6.72 10.72 15.37
N GLN A 74 6.28 9.51 14.99
CA GLN A 74 7.00 8.27 15.27
C GLN A 74 8.11 7.95 14.24
N GLY A 75 8.38 8.87 13.31
CA GLY A 75 9.45 8.74 12.33
C GLY A 75 9.11 7.91 11.10
N HIS A 76 7.83 7.61 10.89
CA HIS A 76 7.37 6.97 9.67
C HIS A 76 7.32 7.96 8.51
N GLU A 77 7.44 7.45 7.30
CA GLU A 77 7.30 8.23 6.08
C GLU A 77 5.83 8.38 5.69
N ILE A 78 5.40 9.61 5.37
CA ILE A 78 4.10 9.90 4.78
C ILE A 78 4.25 9.94 3.25
N ALA A 79 3.42 9.21 2.56
CA ALA A 79 3.28 9.15 1.11
C ALA A 79 1.81 9.25 0.72
N VAL A 80 1.49 9.35 -0.58
CA VAL A 80 0.13 9.63 -1.08
C VAL A 80 -0.51 8.41 -1.70
N HIS A 81 -1.81 8.17 -1.40
CA HIS A 81 -2.63 7.07 -1.95
C HIS A 81 -3.88 7.54 -2.69
N GLY A 82 -3.83 8.75 -3.32
CA GLY A 82 -5.03 9.41 -3.82
C GLY A 82 -5.92 9.95 -2.70
N TYR A 83 -7.06 10.54 -3.09
CA TYR A 83 -8.04 11.07 -2.13
C TYR A 83 -9.21 10.11 -1.92
N ASN A 84 -9.87 9.68 -3.02
CA ASN A 84 -11.09 8.87 -3.02
C ASN A 84 -10.87 7.38 -3.34
N HIS A 85 -9.63 6.90 -3.34
CA HIS A 85 -9.27 5.54 -3.75
C HIS A 85 -9.75 5.19 -5.17
N LEU A 86 -9.66 6.15 -6.11
CA LEU A 86 -10.06 5.96 -7.50
C LEU A 86 -9.06 5.10 -8.25
N LEU A 87 -9.58 4.16 -9.04
CA LEU A 87 -8.74 3.32 -9.92
C LEU A 87 -8.35 4.12 -11.16
N LEU A 88 -7.06 4.26 -11.42
CA LEU A 88 -6.56 5.02 -12.58
C LEU A 88 -7.09 4.45 -13.91
N THR A 89 -7.42 3.17 -13.94
CA THR A 89 -8.01 2.51 -15.12
C THR A 89 -9.44 2.91 -15.42
N GLU A 90 -10.13 3.57 -14.47
CA GLU A 90 -11.55 3.95 -14.54
C GLU A 90 -11.77 5.46 -14.64
N ILE A 91 -10.71 6.26 -14.55
CA ILE A 91 -10.76 7.72 -14.56
C ILE A 91 -9.92 8.32 -15.69
N THR A 92 -10.16 9.59 -15.97
CA THR A 92 -9.38 10.38 -16.90
C THR A 92 -8.11 10.96 -16.26
N PRO A 93 -7.11 11.37 -17.05
CA PRO A 93 -5.94 12.08 -16.52
C PRO A 93 -6.28 13.33 -15.70
N GLN A 94 -7.32 14.07 -16.10
CA GLN A 94 -7.75 15.27 -15.39
C GLN A 94 -8.36 14.90 -14.02
N GLU A 95 -9.24 13.91 -13.95
CA GLU A 95 -9.81 13.43 -12.68
C GLU A 95 -8.73 12.91 -11.73
N PHE A 96 -7.71 12.22 -12.26
CA PHE A 96 -6.56 11.80 -11.47
C PHE A 96 -5.79 12.99 -10.90
N GLU A 97 -5.52 14.01 -11.71
CA GLU A 97 -4.79 15.19 -11.26
C GLU A 97 -5.58 15.96 -10.18
N GLU A 98 -6.89 16.08 -10.32
CA GLU A 98 -7.78 16.70 -9.33
C GLU A 98 -7.79 15.90 -8.00
N ASP A 99 -7.93 14.58 -8.08
CA ASP A 99 -7.90 13.67 -6.90
C ASP A 99 -6.55 13.73 -6.19
N LEU A 100 -5.45 13.73 -6.95
CA LEU A 100 -4.09 13.83 -6.43
C LEU A 100 -3.83 15.17 -5.73
N ALA A 101 -4.24 16.28 -6.36
CA ALA A 101 -4.10 17.60 -5.76
C ALA A 101 -4.89 17.73 -4.47
N LYS A 102 -6.11 17.19 -4.45
CA LYS A 102 -6.96 17.16 -3.25
C LYS A 102 -6.35 16.30 -2.16
N ALA A 103 -5.76 15.15 -2.49
CA ALA A 103 -5.07 14.28 -1.54
C ALA A 103 -3.87 14.99 -0.90
N LEU A 104 -3.02 15.62 -1.71
CA LEU A 104 -1.87 16.40 -1.23
C LEU A 104 -2.31 17.50 -0.29
N GLN A 105 -3.32 18.30 -0.66
CA GLN A 105 -3.84 19.37 0.18
C GLN A 105 -4.38 18.85 1.52
N ALA A 106 -5.12 17.74 1.52
CA ALA A 106 -5.65 17.14 2.74
C ALA A 106 -4.51 16.69 3.68
N ILE A 107 -3.46 16.06 3.12
CA ILE A 107 -2.29 15.61 3.88
C ILE A 107 -1.47 16.80 4.40
N GLU A 108 -1.24 17.83 3.59
CA GLU A 108 -0.53 19.05 4.01
C GLU A 108 -1.29 19.80 5.11
N ASN A 109 -2.62 19.83 5.04
CA ASN A 109 -3.48 20.42 6.08
C ASN A 109 -3.41 19.68 7.43
N CYS A 110 -2.90 18.46 7.45
CA CYS A 110 -2.61 17.75 8.72
C CYS A 110 -1.45 18.41 9.49
N GLY A 111 -0.72 19.36 8.91
CA GLY A 111 0.41 20.04 9.58
C GLY A 111 1.66 19.16 9.70
N ILE A 112 1.85 18.22 8.79
CA ILE A 112 3.07 17.41 8.69
C ILE A 112 4.27 18.29 8.33
N LYS A 113 5.47 17.87 8.79
CA LYS A 113 6.71 18.65 8.62
C LYS A 113 7.32 18.51 7.23
N SER A 114 7.17 17.34 6.63
CA SER A 114 7.81 16.99 5.36
C SER A 114 6.76 16.74 4.29
N ARG A 115 6.91 17.40 3.14
CA ARG A 115 6.07 17.14 1.98
C ARG A 115 6.22 15.68 1.55
N PRO A 116 5.12 14.97 1.23
CA PRO A 116 5.17 13.63 0.67
C PRO A 116 5.90 13.61 -0.68
N ILE A 117 6.80 12.64 -0.84
CA ILE A 117 7.58 12.44 -2.09
C ILE A 117 7.28 11.12 -2.78
N GLY A 118 6.49 10.27 -2.16
CA GLY A 118 6.08 8.96 -2.68
C GLY A 118 4.60 8.89 -3.01
N PHE A 119 4.28 8.12 -4.06
CA PHE A 119 2.92 7.84 -4.48
C PHE A 119 2.70 6.33 -4.63
N ARG A 120 1.47 5.89 -4.36
CA ARG A 120 0.96 4.58 -4.74
C ARG A 120 -0.45 4.73 -5.27
N ALA A 121 -0.70 4.21 -6.48
CA ALA A 121 -2.04 4.18 -7.05
C ALA A 121 -2.93 3.16 -6.33
N PRO A 122 -4.18 3.50 -6.02
CA PRO A 122 -5.17 2.56 -5.55
C PRO A 122 -5.21 1.30 -6.41
N SER A 123 -5.20 0.12 -5.74
CA SER A 123 -5.20 -1.19 -6.38
C SER A 123 -4.08 -1.39 -7.44
N PHE A 124 -2.94 -0.69 -7.30
CA PHE A 124 -1.78 -0.82 -8.20
C PHE A 124 -2.10 -0.57 -9.68
N THR A 125 -2.95 0.41 -9.96
CA THR A 125 -3.50 0.69 -11.30
C THR A 125 -2.63 1.57 -12.19
N VAL A 126 -1.32 1.72 -11.88
CA VAL A 126 -0.33 2.20 -12.85
C VAL A 126 0.08 1.01 -13.74
N VAL A 127 -0.66 0.85 -14.82
CA VAL A 127 -0.52 -0.23 -15.81
C VAL A 127 -0.15 0.36 -17.18
N GLU A 128 0.10 -0.46 -18.18
CA GLU A 128 0.53 0.02 -19.51
C GLU A 128 -0.38 1.10 -20.11
N LYS A 129 -1.70 1.02 -19.86
CA LYS A 129 -2.69 2.00 -20.34
C LYS A 129 -2.60 3.34 -19.62
N THR A 130 -2.25 3.35 -18.33
CA THR A 130 -2.29 4.54 -17.47
C THR A 130 -0.92 5.21 -17.30
N LYS A 131 0.18 4.47 -17.40
CA LYS A 131 1.55 4.99 -17.33
C LYS A 131 1.80 6.24 -18.19
N PRO A 132 1.36 6.30 -19.48
CA PRO A 132 1.71 7.42 -20.35
C PRO A 132 1.24 8.79 -19.87
N TRP A 133 0.21 8.84 -19.02
CA TRP A 133 -0.31 10.07 -18.47
C TRP A 133 -0.14 10.20 -16.95
N ALA A 134 -0.17 9.08 -16.21
CA ALA A 134 -0.04 9.11 -14.75
C ALA A 134 1.37 9.54 -14.31
N LEU A 135 2.41 8.96 -14.92
CA LEU A 135 3.79 9.26 -14.54
C LEU A 135 4.19 10.73 -14.79
N PRO A 136 3.88 11.36 -15.93
CA PRO A 136 4.10 12.80 -16.11
C PRO A 136 3.37 13.68 -15.10
N ILE A 137 2.15 13.30 -14.68
CA ILE A 137 1.43 14.02 -13.62
C ILE A 137 2.18 13.91 -12.30
N LEU A 138 2.66 12.71 -11.92
CA LEU A 138 3.47 12.55 -10.71
C LEU A 138 4.74 13.41 -10.72
N GLU A 139 5.43 13.49 -11.87
CA GLU A 139 6.59 14.38 -12.02
C GLU A 139 6.23 15.86 -11.90
N LYS A 140 5.12 16.31 -12.50
CA LYS A 140 4.59 17.67 -12.37
C LYS A 140 4.39 18.07 -10.91
N TYR A 141 3.97 17.13 -10.05
CA TYR A 141 3.80 17.33 -8.62
C TYR A 141 5.06 17.06 -7.79
N ASN A 142 6.22 16.85 -8.44
CA ASN A 142 7.52 16.61 -7.83
C ASN A 142 7.63 15.35 -6.96
N PHE A 143 6.85 14.33 -7.24
CA PHE A 143 7.07 13.02 -6.64
C PHE A 143 8.45 12.47 -7.03
N LYS A 144 9.08 11.74 -6.13
CA LYS A 144 10.41 11.14 -6.33
C LYS A 144 10.33 9.65 -6.58
N TYR A 145 9.26 9.02 -6.14
CA TYR A 145 9.01 7.62 -6.46
C TYR A 145 7.52 7.30 -6.54
N ASP A 146 7.22 6.32 -7.35
CA ASP A 146 5.98 5.56 -7.42
C ASP A 146 6.22 4.13 -6.89
N SER A 147 5.22 3.51 -6.31
CA SER A 147 5.24 2.10 -5.90
C SER A 147 3.91 1.43 -6.25
N SER A 148 3.55 1.53 -7.54
CA SER A 148 2.24 1.08 -8.05
C SER A 148 2.34 -0.06 -9.06
N VAL A 149 3.54 -0.33 -9.60
CA VAL A 149 3.71 -1.37 -10.61
C VAL A 149 3.78 -2.75 -9.97
N PHE A 150 2.89 -3.66 -10.39
CA PHE A 150 2.91 -5.05 -9.96
C PHE A 150 3.41 -5.94 -11.11
N PRO A 151 4.59 -6.59 -10.99
CA PRO A 151 5.20 -7.34 -12.08
C PRO A 151 4.58 -8.74 -12.29
N ILE A 152 3.26 -8.82 -12.46
CA ILE A 152 2.50 -10.06 -12.71
C ILE A 152 1.56 -9.89 -13.90
N GLY A 153 1.12 -10.99 -14.51
CA GLY A 153 0.28 -10.97 -15.71
C GLY A 153 -1.08 -11.64 -15.60
N PHE A 154 -1.49 -12.03 -14.39
CA PHE A 154 -2.70 -12.83 -14.23
C PHE A 154 -3.80 -12.18 -13.37
N HIS A 155 -3.60 -10.93 -12.91
CA HIS A 155 -4.63 -10.21 -12.16
C HIS A 155 -5.52 -9.40 -13.11
N PRO A 156 -6.86 -9.38 -12.91
CA PRO A 156 -7.79 -8.69 -13.82
C PRO A 156 -7.66 -7.15 -13.78
N ASP A 157 -7.35 -6.60 -12.61
CA ASP A 157 -7.41 -5.16 -12.38
C ASP A 157 -6.06 -4.46 -12.53
N TYR A 158 -4.95 -5.19 -12.32
CA TYR A 158 -3.60 -4.65 -12.36
C TYR A 158 -2.58 -5.68 -12.87
N GLY A 159 -1.41 -5.19 -13.23
CA GLY A 159 -0.28 -6.04 -13.60
C GLY A 159 0.47 -5.50 -14.80
N VAL A 160 1.79 -5.60 -14.71
CA VAL A 160 2.75 -5.26 -15.76
C VAL A 160 3.75 -6.41 -15.86
N PRO A 161 3.43 -7.46 -16.64
CA PRO A 161 4.16 -8.74 -16.60
C PRO A 161 5.66 -8.62 -16.84
N ASN A 162 6.08 -7.66 -17.65
CA ASN A 162 7.47 -7.47 -18.06
C ASN A 162 8.21 -6.39 -17.25
N ALA A 163 7.57 -5.80 -16.22
CA ALA A 163 8.23 -4.80 -15.39
C ALA A 163 9.45 -5.38 -14.68
N PRO A 164 10.49 -4.58 -14.42
CA PRO A 164 11.60 -4.99 -13.58
C PRO A 164 11.15 -5.47 -12.20
N LEU A 165 11.93 -6.37 -11.59
CA LEU A 165 11.67 -6.89 -10.23
C LEU A 165 12.50 -6.17 -9.15
N VAL A 166 13.21 -5.12 -9.53
CA VAL A 166 14.06 -4.27 -8.69
C VAL A 166 13.60 -2.83 -8.84
N PRO A 167 13.89 -1.96 -7.89
CA PRO A 167 13.69 -0.53 -8.09
C PRO A 167 14.43 -0.04 -9.35
N TYR A 168 13.78 0.82 -10.12
CA TYR A 168 14.35 1.36 -11.35
C TYR A 168 13.95 2.83 -11.56
N LYS A 169 14.76 3.55 -12.32
CA LYS A 169 14.43 4.91 -12.75
C LYS A 169 13.42 4.86 -13.88
N ILE A 170 12.33 5.62 -13.73
CA ILE A 170 11.39 5.92 -14.80
C ILE A 170 11.95 7.08 -15.61
N THR A 171 12.40 8.12 -14.91
CA THR A 171 13.08 9.31 -15.42
C THR A 171 14.22 9.68 -14.46
N ASP A 172 14.96 10.76 -14.75
CA ASP A 172 16.00 11.24 -13.83
C ASP A 172 15.45 11.74 -12.48
N GLY A 173 14.16 12.07 -12.41
CA GLY A 173 13.50 12.60 -11.21
C GLY A 173 12.56 11.64 -10.50
N LEU A 174 12.16 10.53 -11.15
CA LEU A 174 11.14 9.62 -10.66
C LEU A 174 11.60 8.16 -10.71
N TYR A 175 11.51 7.47 -9.58
CA TYR A 175 11.77 6.04 -9.45
C TYR A 175 10.47 5.23 -9.38
N GLU A 176 10.52 3.98 -9.82
CA GLU A 176 9.53 2.96 -9.48
C GLU A 176 10.13 1.97 -8.48
N PHE A 177 9.38 1.69 -7.41
CA PHE A 177 9.66 0.55 -6.55
C PHE A 177 8.55 -0.50 -6.73
N PRO A 178 8.75 -1.47 -7.64
CA PRO A 178 7.70 -2.41 -8.00
C PRO A 178 7.35 -3.36 -6.85
N MET A 179 6.12 -3.81 -6.83
CA MET A 179 5.62 -4.78 -5.86
C MET A 179 6.39 -6.09 -5.93
N SER A 180 6.67 -6.66 -4.76
CA SER A 180 7.57 -7.80 -4.66
C SER A 180 6.97 -9.10 -5.18
N CYS A 181 7.68 -9.69 -6.13
CA CYS A 181 7.42 -11.03 -6.65
C CYS A 181 8.67 -11.90 -6.56
N VAL A 182 8.46 -13.21 -6.38
CA VAL A 182 9.51 -14.22 -6.49
C VAL A 182 9.39 -14.94 -7.83
N GLU A 183 10.51 -15.15 -8.49
CA GLU A 183 10.56 -15.98 -9.70
C GLU A 183 10.84 -17.43 -9.35
N MET A 184 9.95 -18.31 -9.78
CA MET A 184 10.07 -19.75 -9.64
C MET A 184 9.47 -20.42 -10.88
N PHE A 185 10.14 -21.45 -11.37
CA PHE A 185 9.66 -22.24 -12.53
C PHE A 185 9.30 -21.37 -13.76
N GLY A 186 10.07 -20.30 -14.02
CA GLY A 186 9.82 -19.38 -15.13
C GLY A 186 8.58 -18.49 -14.97
N ARG A 187 7.99 -18.41 -13.76
CA ARG A 187 6.80 -17.60 -13.46
C ARG A 187 7.05 -16.70 -12.27
N ARG A 188 6.30 -15.60 -12.22
CA ARG A 188 6.33 -14.62 -11.13
C ARG A 188 5.16 -14.87 -10.16
N PHE A 189 5.49 -15.03 -8.89
CA PHE A 189 4.51 -15.28 -7.84
C PHE A 189 4.54 -14.12 -6.83
N PRO A 190 3.40 -13.49 -6.53
CA PRO A 190 3.32 -12.44 -5.55
C PRO A 190 3.42 -13.00 -4.12
N PHE A 191 4.03 -12.23 -3.22
CA PHE A 191 4.11 -12.60 -1.80
C PHE A 191 4.11 -11.39 -0.86
N GLY A 192 4.38 -10.19 -1.38
CA GLY A 192 4.63 -8.99 -0.60
C GLY A 192 3.38 -8.24 -0.13
N GLY A 193 2.19 -8.80 -0.27
CA GLY A 193 0.94 -8.12 0.07
C GLY A 193 0.11 -8.82 1.13
N GLY A 194 -0.67 -8.03 1.89
CA GLY A 194 -1.50 -8.52 2.98
C GLY A 194 -2.47 -9.62 2.60
N GLY A 195 -3.13 -9.52 1.45
CA GLY A 195 -4.01 -10.57 0.93
C GLY A 195 -3.30 -11.93 0.80
N TYR A 196 -2.13 -11.95 0.16
CA TYR A 196 -1.31 -13.17 0.04
C TYR A 196 -0.80 -13.64 1.39
N PHE A 197 -0.38 -12.71 2.25
CA PHE A 197 0.09 -12.99 3.61
C PHE A 197 -0.96 -13.64 4.50
N ARG A 198 -2.23 -13.26 4.33
CA ARG A 198 -3.35 -13.86 5.05
C ARG A 198 -3.78 -15.20 4.47
N LEU A 199 -3.75 -15.33 3.14
CA LEU A 199 -4.22 -16.55 2.44
C LEU A 199 -3.22 -17.72 2.56
N PHE A 200 -1.92 -17.44 2.44
CA PHE A 200 -0.89 -18.48 2.48
C PHE A 200 -0.30 -18.67 3.89
N PRO A 201 0.31 -19.83 4.18
CA PRO A 201 1.08 -20.02 5.40
C PRO A 201 2.24 -19.01 5.48
N TYR A 202 2.57 -18.54 6.68
CA TYR A 202 3.71 -17.63 6.91
C TYR A 202 5.03 -18.13 6.31
N ALA A 203 5.25 -19.46 6.32
CA ALA A 203 6.43 -20.10 5.75
C ALA A 203 6.64 -19.75 4.26
N TYR A 204 5.56 -19.56 3.50
CA TYR A 204 5.63 -19.14 2.10
C TYR A 204 6.21 -17.73 1.97
N THR A 205 5.67 -16.76 2.70
CA THR A 205 6.18 -15.37 2.70
C THR A 205 7.65 -15.33 3.14
N LYS A 206 7.99 -16.05 4.22
CA LYS A 206 9.37 -16.14 4.73
C LYS A 206 10.33 -16.74 3.68
N PHE A 207 9.93 -17.81 3.02
CA PHE A 207 10.71 -18.45 1.96
C PHE A 207 10.93 -17.49 0.78
N CYS A 208 9.86 -16.86 0.27
CA CYS A 208 9.93 -15.95 -0.87
C CYS A 208 10.83 -14.73 -0.57
N LEU A 209 10.65 -14.10 0.58
CA LEU A 209 11.44 -12.95 0.99
C LEU A 209 12.92 -13.31 1.14
N LYS A 210 13.23 -14.45 1.81
CA LYS A 210 14.58 -14.97 1.88
C LYS A 210 15.22 -15.19 0.51
N LYS A 211 14.48 -15.84 -0.40
CA LYS A 211 14.95 -16.15 -1.75
C LYS A 211 15.26 -14.88 -2.54
N VAL A 212 14.38 -13.86 -2.46
CA VAL A 212 14.60 -12.58 -3.14
C VAL A 212 15.83 -11.85 -2.56
N ASN A 213 15.97 -11.81 -1.23
CA ASN A 213 17.12 -11.17 -0.57
C ASN A 213 18.44 -11.90 -0.84
N GLN A 214 18.44 -13.24 -0.93
CA GLN A 214 19.62 -14.01 -1.34
C GLN A 214 20.07 -13.69 -2.76
N GLY A 215 19.13 -13.29 -3.63
CA GLY A 215 19.41 -12.77 -4.97
C GLY A 215 19.89 -11.30 -5.02
N GLY A 216 20.18 -10.68 -3.86
CA GLY A 216 20.68 -9.30 -3.78
C GLY A 216 19.60 -8.23 -4.01
N ARG A 217 18.31 -8.57 -3.94
CA ARG A 217 17.19 -7.65 -4.22
C ARG A 217 16.46 -7.26 -2.94
N PRO A 218 16.25 -5.95 -2.67
CA PRO A 218 15.33 -5.50 -1.64
C PRO A 218 13.87 -5.82 -2.04
N THR A 219 13.00 -5.95 -1.04
CA THR A 219 11.57 -6.18 -1.25
C THR A 219 10.76 -5.01 -0.70
N VAL A 220 9.54 -4.81 -1.22
CA VAL A 220 8.51 -4.04 -0.56
C VAL A 220 7.40 -4.99 -0.09
N PHE A 221 7.06 -4.89 1.18
CA PHE A 221 5.94 -5.62 1.78
C PHE A 221 4.87 -4.60 2.19
N TYR A 222 3.59 -4.87 1.90
CA TYR A 222 2.51 -3.96 2.26
C TYR A 222 1.38 -4.66 3.01
N LEU A 223 0.74 -3.89 3.89
CA LEU A 223 -0.48 -4.21 4.61
C LEU A 223 -1.41 -3.00 4.63
N HIS A 224 -2.66 -3.27 4.98
CA HIS A 224 -3.63 -2.24 5.33
C HIS A 224 -3.97 -2.33 6.83
N PRO A 225 -4.31 -1.23 7.51
CA PRO A 225 -4.69 -1.28 8.94
C PRO A 225 -5.85 -2.24 9.21
N TRP A 226 -6.86 -2.26 8.35
CA TRP A 226 -8.04 -3.12 8.51
C TRP A 226 -7.72 -4.63 8.47
N GLU A 227 -6.57 -5.02 7.95
CA GLU A 227 -6.14 -6.44 7.97
C GLU A 227 -5.76 -6.94 9.37
N LEU A 228 -5.55 -6.02 10.32
CA LEU A 228 -5.33 -6.33 11.74
C LEU A 228 -6.62 -6.26 12.58
N ASP A 229 -7.76 -6.01 11.95
CA ASP A 229 -9.04 -5.86 12.64
C ASP A 229 -10.01 -7.01 12.38
N PRO A 230 -9.99 -8.07 13.18
CA PRO A 230 -10.93 -9.17 13.07
C PRO A 230 -12.36 -8.78 13.46
N GLY A 231 -12.53 -7.65 14.17
CA GLY A 231 -13.82 -7.13 14.64
C GLY A 231 -14.55 -6.25 13.63
N GLN A 232 -13.98 -6.00 12.45
CA GLN A 232 -14.63 -5.16 11.44
C GLN A 232 -15.99 -5.71 10.98
N PRO A 233 -16.91 -4.86 10.50
CA PRO A 233 -18.23 -5.26 10.05
C PRO A 233 -18.22 -6.36 8.98
N ARG A 234 -19.17 -7.30 9.08
CA ARG A 234 -19.32 -8.40 8.12
C ARG A 234 -20.41 -8.09 7.10
N ILE A 235 -20.02 -7.83 5.87
CA ILE A 235 -20.94 -7.52 4.77
C ILE A 235 -21.58 -8.81 4.24
N LYS A 236 -22.91 -8.87 4.24
CA LYS A 236 -23.68 -10.07 3.87
C LYS A 236 -23.65 -10.32 2.36
N ASP A 237 -23.74 -9.28 1.56
CA ASP A 237 -23.96 -9.33 0.11
C ASP A 237 -22.68 -9.52 -0.74
N LEU A 238 -21.62 -10.02 -0.12
CA LEU A 238 -20.39 -10.39 -0.82
C LEU A 238 -20.45 -11.83 -1.33
N SER A 239 -19.84 -12.07 -2.51
CA SER A 239 -19.56 -13.41 -2.99
C SER A 239 -18.62 -14.16 -2.04
N LEU A 240 -18.61 -15.48 -2.12
CA LEU A 240 -17.72 -16.31 -1.30
C LEU A 240 -16.24 -15.96 -1.52
N SER A 241 -15.84 -15.70 -2.76
CA SER A 241 -14.47 -15.31 -3.10
C SER A 241 -14.09 -13.96 -2.48
N GLN A 242 -14.98 -12.97 -2.50
CA GLN A 242 -14.77 -11.67 -1.85
C GLN A 242 -14.67 -11.83 -0.33
N LYS A 243 -15.56 -12.65 0.29
CA LYS A 243 -15.51 -12.95 1.73
C LYS A 243 -14.17 -13.60 2.13
N ILE A 244 -13.71 -14.58 1.37
CA ILE A 244 -12.42 -15.24 1.63
C ILE A 244 -11.27 -14.22 1.49
N ARG A 245 -11.24 -13.44 0.41
CA ARG A 245 -10.19 -12.43 0.17
C ARG A 245 -10.15 -11.39 1.28
N HIS A 246 -11.30 -10.95 1.76
CA HIS A 246 -11.40 -9.86 2.73
C HIS A 246 -11.22 -10.33 4.19
N TYR A 247 -11.88 -11.40 4.60
CA TYR A 247 -12.02 -11.77 6.01
C TYR A 247 -11.13 -12.91 6.51
N ARG A 248 -10.47 -13.64 5.59
CA ARG A 248 -9.70 -14.82 6.01
C ARG A 248 -8.48 -14.42 6.86
N ASN A 249 -8.32 -15.12 8.00
CA ASN A 249 -7.16 -15.04 8.89
C ASN A 249 -6.84 -13.62 9.42
N LEU A 250 -7.81 -12.72 9.52
CA LEU A 250 -7.63 -11.40 10.13
C LEU A 250 -7.11 -11.52 11.58
N ASP A 251 -7.60 -12.49 12.34
CA ASP A 251 -7.20 -12.81 13.71
C ASP A 251 -5.74 -13.29 13.83
N GLN A 252 -5.14 -13.77 12.75
CA GLN A 252 -3.75 -14.24 12.71
C GLN A 252 -2.77 -13.19 12.18
N THR A 253 -3.27 -12.12 11.56
CA THR A 253 -2.44 -11.17 10.82
C THR A 253 -1.43 -10.48 11.72
N GLU A 254 -1.88 -9.94 12.85
CA GLU A 254 -1.01 -9.23 13.80
C GLU A 254 0.14 -10.13 14.32
N LYS A 255 -0.18 -11.36 14.72
CA LYS A 255 0.83 -12.33 15.18
C LYS A 255 1.84 -12.69 14.09
N ARG A 256 1.36 -12.91 12.86
CA ARG A 256 2.22 -13.21 11.70
C ARG A 256 3.08 -12.00 11.35
N PHE A 257 2.53 -10.80 11.44
CA PHE A 257 3.22 -9.56 11.14
C PHE A 257 4.34 -9.28 12.16
N ALA A 258 4.08 -9.44 13.46
CA ALA A 258 5.12 -9.37 14.49
C ALA A 258 6.26 -10.35 14.22
N LYS A 259 5.93 -11.57 13.75
CA LYS A 259 6.93 -12.57 13.37
C LYS A 259 7.74 -12.13 12.13
N LEU A 260 7.11 -11.50 11.16
CA LEU A 260 7.78 -10.97 9.97
C LEU A 260 8.80 -9.90 10.34
N LEU A 261 8.42 -8.97 11.23
CA LEU A 261 9.30 -7.90 11.74
C LEU A 261 10.48 -8.45 12.58
N ASN A 262 10.32 -9.60 13.22
CA ASN A 262 11.44 -10.28 13.91
C ASN A 262 12.37 -11.01 12.93
N ASP A 263 11.85 -11.58 11.87
CA ASP A 263 12.61 -12.43 10.95
C ASP A 263 13.41 -11.65 9.92
N PHE A 264 13.05 -10.36 9.67
CA PHE A 264 13.66 -9.51 8.63
C PHE A 264 13.76 -8.05 9.06
N GLU A 265 14.77 -7.36 8.53
CA GLU A 265 14.94 -5.92 8.72
C GLU A 265 14.14 -5.14 7.68
N PHE A 266 13.35 -4.18 8.16
CA PHE A 266 12.55 -3.28 7.35
C PHE A 266 12.82 -1.81 7.65
N THR A 267 12.56 -0.96 6.65
CA THR A 267 12.58 0.48 6.76
C THR A 267 11.62 1.11 5.75
N THR A 268 11.64 2.43 5.60
CA THR A 268 10.81 3.14 4.62
C THR A 268 11.28 2.90 3.18
N ILE A 269 10.38 3.10 2.22
CA ILE A 269 10.73 3.04 0.78
C ILE A 269 11.78 4.09 0.47
N ARG A 270 11.61 5.32 0.97
CA ARG A 270 12.56 6.42 0.81
C ARG A 270 13.98 6.02 1.20
N GLU A 271 14.16 5.36 2.35
CA GLU A 271 15.48 4.93 2.80
C GLU A 271 16.08 3.81 1.95
N VAL A 272 15.25 2.87 1.47
CA VAL A 272 15.74 1.81 0.57
C VAL A 272 16.18 2.38 -0.77
N LEU A 273 15.51 3.43 -1.26
CA LEU A 273 15.86 4.13 -2.51
C LEU A 273 17.03 5.11 -2.33
N GLY A 274 17.40 5.47 -1.09
CA GLY A 274 18.46 6.45 -0.81
C GLY A 274 18.06 7.90 -1.12
N LEU A 275 16.78 8.25 -0.94
CA LEU A 275 16.18 9.57 -1.21
C LEU A 275 16.12 10.46 0.05
#